data_8b767f5ec508b5bf23504ca4644b4f92
#
_entry.id   8b767f5ec508b5bf23504ca4644b4f92
#
_cell.length_a   1.000
_cell.length_b   1.000
_cell.length_c   1.000
_cell.angle_alpha   90.00
_cell.angle_beta   90.00
_cell.angle_gamma   90.00
#
_symmetry.space_group_name_H-M   'P 1'
#
loop_
_entity.id
_entity.type
_entity.pdbx_description
1 polymer ?
#
loop_
_entity_poly.entity_id
_entity_poly.type
_entity_poly.pdbx_seq_one_letter_code
_entity_poly.pdbx_strand_id
1 'polypeptide(L)'
;MRNRIIRVAAIGLLLAGVAASSATAKHTAKKSSHLLVGINDEAFSLYGNPAAAFETLRSLNTQVLRVNLYWGGTKWAVANSRPADPTNPGDPAYNWALYDRIARYAHDSGIQLMFTILFTPSWANGGAGRTHPPKSFTALRDFAHAAAVRYSGFFNAPAGQLDTTLGSGTLPAVTMWTAWNEPNNPIWLAPQYVRVGKTWRVQSAYNYARICNAVYDGVHSVLISPERGPVPDEQVACGVTGPKGNDAPRTSRPSVDPLTFLSAAHKFGMKQFDVYAHHPYAAAGNEPPGYVPKGKNARRIQLGNINVLLNEVRRFYGPKNLWITEYGYETNPPDHTIMGTSWTKQAQYMRQAYAIARANPRISMMLWFLVRDQPQIGGWQSGLATVTGAQKPAWSVFKSLPRG
;
A
#
# COMPACT_ATOMS: atom_id res chain seq x y z
N MET A 1 -90.76 -22.38 -21.89
CA MET A 1 -90.17 -23.37 -22.78
C MET A 1 -88.68 -23.35 -22.65
N ARG A 2 -88.15 -24.56 -22.38
CA ARG A 2 -86.72 -24.95 -22.26
C ARG A 2 -85.81 -24.16 -21.36
N ASN A 3 -85.68 -24.70 -20.09
CA ASN A 3 -84.60 -24.54 -19.15
C ASN A 3 -83.26 -25.00 -19.73
N ARG A 4 -82.19 -24.21 -19.55
CA ARG A 4 -80.83 -24.71 -19.62
C ARG A 4 -80.14 -24.46 -18.25
N ILE A 5 -79.83 -25.58 -17.62
CA ILE A 5 -79.09 -25.69 -16.39
C ILE A 5 -77.60 -25.47 -16.74
N ILE A 6 -76.96 -24.51 -16.11
CA ILE A 6 -75.51 -24.35 -16.17
C ILE A 6 -74.94 -24.94 -14.87
N ARG A 7 -74.14 -26.00 -15.02
CA ARG A 7 -73.36 -26.59 -13.91
C ARG A 7 -72.11 -25.75 -13.69
N VAL A 8 -71.95 -25.24 -12.50
CA VAL A 8 -70.70 -24.59 -12.04
C VAL A 8 -69.81 -25.68 -11.43
N ALA A 9 -68.65 -25.91 -12.02
CA ALA A 9 -67.59 -26.78 -11.46
C ALA A 9 -66.72 -25.96 -10.51
N ALA A 10 -66.68 -26.39 -9.24
CA ALA A 10 -65.79 -25.84 -8.24
C ALA A 10 -64.40 -26.45 -8.41
N ILE A 11 -63.40 -25.61 -8.72
CA ILE A 11 -61.99 -26.00 -8.73
C ILE A 11 -61.41 -25.65 -7.35
N GLY A 12 -61.13 -26.72 -6.58
CA GLY A 12 -60.41 -26.58 -5.31
C GLY A 12 -58.94 -26.32 -5.54
N LEU A 13 -58.41 -25.16 -5.10
CA LEU A 13 -56.99 -24.84 -5.06
C LEU A 13 -56.37 -25.48 -3.76
N LEU A 14 -55.54 -26.46 -3.97
CA LEU A 14 -54.65 -26.95 -2.90
C LEU A 14 -53.45 -25.98 -2.79
N LEU A 15 -53.36 -25.21 -1.71
CA LEU A 15 -52.20 -24.47 -1.31
C LEU A 15 -51.20 -25.43 -0.61
N ALA A 16 -50.19 -25.87 -1.35
CA ALA A 16 -49.04 -26.54 -0.77
C ALA A 16 -48.11 -25.48 -0.18
N GLY A 17 -48.10 -25.38 1.15
CA GLY A 17 -47.13 -24.54 1.89
C GLY A 17 -45.73 -25.11 1.76
N VAL A 18 -44.87 -24.42 0.98
CA VAL A 18 -43.41 -24.66 0.98
C VAL A 18 -42.82 -23.93 2.19
N ALA A 19 -42.51 -24.69 3.23
CA ALA A 19 -41.69 -24.20 4.34
C ALA A 19 -40.25 -23.98 3.83
N ALA A 20 -39.88 -22.73 3.56
CA ALA A 20 -38.51 -22.37 3.25
C ALA A 20 -37.67 -22.46 4.53
N SER A 21 -36.95 -23.55 4.72
CA SER A 21 -35.88 -23.67 5.69
C SER A 21 -34.76 -22.66 5.31
N SER A 22 -34.67 -21.55 6.02
CA SER A 22 -33.53 -20.66 5.96
C SER A 22 -32.32 -21.34 6.62
N ALA A 23 -31.61 -22.16 5.84
CA ALA A 23 -30.29 -22.61 6.19
C ALA A 23 -29.35 -21.37 6.16
N THR A 24 -29.05 -20.84 7.34
CA THR A 24 -27.96 -19.91 7.57
C THR A 24 -26.66 -20.61 7.17
N ALA A 25 -26.22 -20.42 5.92
CA ALA A 25 -24.91 -20.85 5.48
C ALA A 25 -23.88 -20.12 6.35
N LYS A 26 -23.26 -20.84 7.28
CA LYS A 26 -22.02 -20.40 7.91
C LYS A 26 -21.01 -20.19 6.80
N HIS A 27 -20.80 -18.93 6.40
CA HIS A 27 -19.68 -18.55 5.58
C HIS A 27 -18.39 -18.87 6.36
N THR A 28 -17.87 -20.07 6.18
CA THR A 28 -16.49 -20.38 6.51
C THR A 28 -15.63 -19.49 5.58
N ALA A 29 -15.01 -18.47 6.15
CA ALA A 29 -14.09 -17.62 5.45
C ALA A 29 -13.04 -18.51 4.77
N LYS A 30 -13.02 -18.53 3.43
CA LYS A 30 -11.98 -19.22 2.66
C LYS A 30 -10.65 -18.65 3.11
N LYS A 31 -9.72 -19.48 3.61
CA LYS A 31 -8.33 -19.09 3.85
C LYS A 31 -7.81 -18.44 2.58
N SER A 32 -7.17 -17.27 2.69
CA SER A 32 -6.45 -16.67 1.57
C SER A 32 -5.38 -17.66 1.11
N SER A 33 -5.66 -18.38 0.02
CA SER A 33 -4.68 -19.27 -0.60
C SER A 33 -3.54 -18.49 -1.28
N HIS A 34 -3.69 -17.16 -1.41
CA HIS A 34 -2.85 -16.29 -2.24
C HIS A 34 -2.36 -15.06 -1.47
N LEU A 35 -1.69 -15.24 -0.32
CA LEU A 35 -0.98 -14.15 0.34
C LEU A 35 0.32 -13.88 -0.42
N LEU A 36 0.43 -12.75 -1.11
CA LEU A 36 1.69 -12.29 -1.70
C LEU A 36 2.69 -11.93 -0.60
N VAL A 37 3.90 -12.45 -0.73
CA VAL A 37 5.01 -12.25 0.22
C VAL A 37 6.12 -11.45 -0.45
N GLY A 38 6.49 -10.33 0.14
CA GLY A 38 7.47 -9.45 -0.49
C GLY A 38 8.32 -8.66 0.51
N ILE A 39 9.07 -7.73 -0.05
CA ILE A 39 10.04 -6.88 0.67
C ILE A 39 9.75 -5.42 0.35
N ASN A 40 9.96 -4.56 1.33
CA ASN A 40 10.13 -3.13 1.15
C ASN A 40 11.55 -2.76 1.60
N ASP A 41 12.44 -2.46 0.66
CA ASP A 41 13.81 -1.99 0.95
C ASP A 41 14.37 -1.19 -0.24
N GLU A 42 14.28 0.14 -0.12
CA GLU A 42 14.82 1.04 -1.15
C GLU A 42 16.34 1.10 -1.15
N ALA A 43 16.94 1.17 0.04
CA ALA A 43 18.40 1.36 0.15
C ALA A 43 19.14 0.19 -0.49
N PHE A 44 18.61 -0.99 -0.33
CA PHE A 44 19.16 -2.21 -0.89
C PHE A 44 18.90 -2.35 -2.40
N SER A 45 17.68 -2.05 -2.85
CA SER A 45 17.24 -2.33 -4.22
C SER A 45 17.40 -1.15 -5.17
N LEU A 46 16.93 0.05 -4.78
CA LEU A 46 16.86 1.20 -5.67
C LEU A 46 18.18 1.96 -5.76
N TYR A 47 18.90 2.13 -4.63
CA TYR A 47 20.14 2.90 -4.55
C TYR A 47 21.41 2.05 -4.57
N GLY A 48 21.28 0.76 -4.32
CA GLY A 48 22.38 -0.19 -4.29
C GLY A 48 22.80 -0.71 -5.66
N ASN A 49 23.51 -1.83 -5.66
CA ASN A 49 23.80 -2.60 -6.87
C ASN A 49 22.56 -3.45 -7.23
N PRO A 50 21.83 -3.14 -8.29
CA PRO A 50 20.58 -3.83 -8.59
C PRO A 50 20.80 -5.30 -8.96
N ALA A 51 21.89 -5.66 -9.64
CA ALA A 51 22.17 -7.06 -9.99
C ALA A 51 22.29 -7.92 -8.73
N ALA A 52 23.12 -7.54 -7.77
CA ALA A 52 23.28 -8.24 -6.50
C ALA A 52 22.01 -8.20 -5.63
N ALA A 53 21.27 -7.08 -5.68
CA ALA A 53 20.02 -6.95 -4.95
C ALA A 53 18.96 -7.94 -5.47
N PHE A 54 18.76 -8.02 -6.78
CA PHE A 54 17.74 -8.89 -7.36
C PHE A 54 18.13 -10.37 -7.31
N GLU A 55 19.43 -10.71 -7.38
CA GLU A 55 19.90 -12.06 -7.06
C GLU A 55 19.49 -12.46 -5.63
N THR A 56 19.71 -11.57 -4.67
CA THR A 56 19.33 -11.78 -3.26
C THR A 56 17.82 -11.94 -3.13
N LEU A 57 17.03 -11.03 -3.71
CA LEU A 57 15.56 -11.06 -3.63
C LEU A 57 14.98 -12.35 -4.26
N ARG A 58 15.55 -12.81 -5.37
CA ARG A 58 15.20 -14.12 -5.98
C ARG A 58 15.52 -15.26 -5.04
N SER A 59 16.73 -15.28 -4.45
CA SER A 59 17.14 -16.31 -3.50
C SER A 59 16.26 -16.42 -2.27
N LEU A 60 15.60 -15.30 -1.91
CA LEU A 60 14.61 -15.18 -0.84
C LEU A 60 13.18 -15.58 -1.28
N ASN A 61 12.96 -15.94 -2.54
CA ASN A 61 11.66 -16.19 -3.13
C ASN A 61 10.70 -14.98 -2.99
N THR A 62 11.22 -13.75 -3.12
CA THR A 62 10.44 -12.53 -3.05
C THR A 62 9.46 -12.44 -4.22
N GLN A 63 8.17 -12.25 -3.95
CA GLN A 63 7.16 -12.11 -5.01
C GLN A 63 6.89 -10.64 -5.36
N VAL A 64 6.97 -9.74 -4.37
CA VAL A 64 6.72 -8.31 -4.55
C VAL A 64 7.84 -7.50 -3.93
N LEU A 65 8.33 -6.50 -4.67
CA LEU A 65 9.24 -5.47 -4.18
C LEU A 65 8.51 -4.13 -4.17
N ARG A 66 8.42 -3.47 -3.01
CA ARG A 66 7.90 -2.11 -2.90
C ARG A 66 9.03 -1.10 -2.84
N VAL A 67 8.94 -0.05 -3.65
CA VAL A 67 9.84 1.12 -3.64
C VAL A 67 9.04 2.41 -3.77
N ASN A 68 9.57 3.51 -3.23
CA ASN A 68 8.96 4.82 -3.44
C ASN A 68 9.30 5.35 -4.83
N LEU A 69 8.29 5.76 -5.57
CA LEU A 69 8.39 6.55 -6.78
C LEU A 69 8.24 8.03 -6.37
N TYR A 70 9.37 8.70 -6.19
CA TYR A 70 9.35 10.08 -5.73
C TYR A 70 8.91 11.03 -6.85
N TRP A 71 7.76 11.65 -6.69
CA TRP A 71 7.31 12.70 -7.60
C TRP A 71 8.24 13.91 -7.52
N GLY A 72 8.60 14.35 -6.31
CA GLY A 72 9.48 15.49 -6.09
C GLY A 72 10.21 15.48 -4.75
N GLY A 73 10.95 16.56 -4.46
CA GLY A 73 11.48 16.85 -3.13
C GLY A 73 12.66 15.98 -2.65
N THR A 74 13.25 15.20 -3.53
CA THR A 74 14.50 14.45 -3.28
C THR A 74 15.40 14.48 -4.53
N LYS A 75 16.69 14.17 -4.38
CA LYS A 75 17.59 14.01 -5.52
C LYS A 75 17.21 12.84 -6.44
N TRP A 76 16.40 11.92 -5.96
CA TRP A 76 15.92 10.73 -6.67
C TRP A 76 14.56 10.94 -7.35
N ALA A 77 14.00 12.14 -7.25
CA ALA A 77 12.66 12.42 -7.76
C ALA A 77 12.63 12.49 -9.28
N VAL A 78 11.50 12.05 -9.82
CA VAL A 78 11.22 12.05 -11.26
C VAL A 78 11.02 13.47 -11.79
N ALA A 79 10.29 14.34 -11.05
CA ALA A 79 9.83 15.65 -11.53
C ALA A 79 10.33 16.81 -10.66
N ASN A 80 11.65 16.94 -10.46
CA ASN A 80 12.21 18.10 -9.76
C ASN A 80 12.02 19.41 -10.54
N SER A 81 11.98 19.35 -11.89
CA SER A 81 11.56 20.43 -12.77
C SER A 81 10.10 20.25 -13.20
N ARG A 82 9.43 21.36 -13.51
CA ARG A 82 8.03 21.32 -13.96
C ARG A 82 7.99 20.85 -15.42
N PRO A 83 7.26 19.75 -15.74
CA PRO A 83 7.07 19.33 -17.12
C PRO A 83 6.21 20.34 -17.90
N ALA A 84 6.47 20.45 -19.19
CA ALA A 84 5.66 21.23 -20.11
C ALA A 84 4.34 20.51 -20.42
N ASP A 85 4.41 19.20 -20.63
CA ASP A 85 3.23 18.30 -20.74
C ASP A 85 3.28 17.27 -19.61
N PRO A 86 2.58 17.51 -18.48
CA PRO A 86 2.66 16.66 -17.31
C PRO A 86 2.02 15.27 -17.49
N THR A 87 1.25 15.06 -18.56
CA THR A 87 0.64 13.76 -18.88
C THR A 87 1.53 12.90 -19.78
N ASN A 88 2.50 13.50 -20.45
CA ASN A 88 3.42 12.80 -21.32
C ASN A 88 4.64 12.28 -20.54
N PRO A 89 4.79 10.95 -20.36
CA PRO A 89 5.98 10.40 -19.68
C PRO A 89 7.29 10.61 -20.45
N GLY A 90 7.22 11.04 -21.71
CA GLY A 90 8.36 11.42 -22.55
C GLY A 90 8.78 12.88 -22.39
N ASP A 91 8.13 13.68 -21.55
CA ASP A 91 8.55 15.06 -21.30
C ASP A 91 9.98 15.11 -20.72
N PRO A 92 10.87 15.94 -21.25
CA PRO A 92 12.29 15.99 -20.86
C PRO A 92 12.52 16.43 -19.41
N ALA A 93 11.54 17.02 -18.74
CA ALA A 93 11.62 17.37 -17.32
C ALA A 93 11.49 16.14 -16.39
N TYR A 94 11.04 15.00 -16.92
CA TYR A 94 10.97 13.76 -16.17
C TYR A 94 12.29 12.98 -16.21
N ASN A 95 12.80 12.61 -15.06
CA ASN A 95 13.96 11.72 -14.93
C ASN A 95 13.52 10.35 -14.37
N TRP A 96 13.27 9.41 -15.27
CA TRP A 96 12.82 8.05 -14.91
C TRP A 96 13.97 7.04 -14.77
N ALA A 97 15.20 7.39 -15.10
CA ALA A 97 16.29 6.42 -15.27
C ALA A 97 16.44 5.42 -14.11
N LEU A 98 16.31 5.89 -12.86
CA LEU A 98 16.40 5.03 -11.68
C LEU A 98 15.26 4.00 -11.61
N TYR A 99 14.06 4.43 -11.97
CA TYR A 99 12.83 3.63 -11.90
C TYR A 99 12.69 2.68 -13.08
N ASP A 100 13.13 3.08 -14.26
CA ASP A 100 13.21 2.20 -15.44
C ASP A 100 14.14 1.03 -15.16
N ARG A 101 15.30 1.33 -14.58
CA ARG A 101 16.28 0.33 -14.18
C ARG A 101 15.67 -0.69 -13.22
N ILE A 102 15.00 -0.24 -12.15
CA ILE A 102 14.41 -1.15 -11.17
C ILE A 102 13.26 -1.96 -11.77
N ALA A 103 12.44 -1.37 -12.65
CA ALA A 103 11.35 -2.06 -13.32
C ALA A 103 11.85 -3.22 -14.18
N ARG A 104 12.93 -3.02 -14.93
CA ARG A 104 13.56 -4.09 -15.75
C ARG A 104 14.12 -5.20 -14.88
N TYR A 105 14.93 -4.87 -13.86
CA TYR A 105 15.47 -5.89 -12.96
C TYR A 105 14.40 -6.70 -12.24
N ALA A 106 13.30 -6.05 -11.83
CA ALA A 106 12.17 -6.72 -11.21
C ALA A 106 11.52 -7.72 -12.19
N HIS A 107 11.22 -7.26 -13.41
CA HIS A 107 10.63 -8.09 -14.46
C HIS A 107 11.53 -9.30 -14.80
N ASP A 108 12.80 -9.08 -15.06
CA ASP A 108 13.77 -10.13 -15.44
C ASP A 108 14.00 -11.14 -14.30
N SER A 109 13.69 -10.73 -13.08
CA SER A 109 13.75 -11.57 -11.88
C SER A 109 12.44 -12.28 -11.55
N GLY A 110 11.36 -12.04 -12.30
CA GLY A 110 10.02 -12.54 -11.99
C GLY A 110 9.43 -11.96 -10.70
N ILE A 111 9.85 -10.77 -10.31
CA ILE A 111 9.39 -10.07 -9.10
C ILE A 111 8.43 -8.95 -9.51
N GLN A 112 7.23 -8.94 -8.94
CA GLN A 112 6.28 -7.85 -9.16
C GLN A 112 6.78 -6.58 -8.47
N LEU A 113 6.73 -5.45 -9.17
CA LEU A 113 7.12 -4.16 -8.62
C LEU A 113 5.87 -3.40 -8.14
N MET A 114 5.96 -2.81 -6.94
CA MET A 114 4.98 -1.90 -6.41
C MET A 114 5.59 -0.51 -6.26
N PHE A 115 4.98 0.49 -6.89
CA PHE A 115 5.38 1.88 -6.73
C PHE A 115 4.51 2.62 -5.71
N THR A 116 5.18 3.32 -4.79
CA THR A 116 4.54 4.29 -3.90
C THR A 116 4.77 5.68 -4.43
N ILE A 117 3.75 6.34 -4.98
CA ILE A 117 3.86 7.75 -5.41
C ILE A 117 3.95 8.64 -4.17
N LEU A 118 5.06 9.35 -4.03
CA LEU A 118 5.42 10.03 -2.79
C LEU A 118 6.05 11.39 -3.02
N PHE A 119 5.76 12.31 -2.09
CA PHE A 119 6.30 13.67 -1.98
C PHE A 119 5.95 14.61 -3.12
N THR A 120 5.93 15.89 -2.80
CA THR A 120 5.56 16.97 -3.73
C THR A 120 6.80 17.74 -4.17
N PRO A 121 6.98 17.97 -5.47
CA PRO A 121 8.04 18.86 -5.96
C PRO A 121 7.76 20.32 -5.56
N SER A 122 8.82 21.09 -5.38
CA SER A 122 8.74 22.47 -4.93
C SER A 122 7.90 23.37 -5.85
N TRP A 123 7.96 23.13 -7.16
CA TRP A 123 7.16 23.87 -8.13
C TRP A 123 5.65 23.63 -7.99
N ALA A 124 5.23 22.45 -7.50
CA ALA A 124 3.83 22.09 -7.37
C ALA A 124 3.19 22.64 -6.07
N ASN A 125 3.98 22.91 -5.02
CA ASN A 125 3.45 23.42 -3.74
C ASN A 125 4.01 24.80 -3.35
N GLY A 126 4.79 25.44 -4.23
CA GLY A 126 5.36 26.76 -3.99
C GLY A 126 6.47 26.77 -2.94
N GLY A 127 7.24 25.69 -2.85
CA GLY A 127 8.39 25.59 -1.95
C GLY A 127 8.04 25.26 -0.50
N ALA A 128 6.81 24.81 -0.20
CA ALA A 128 6.36 24.51 1.17
C ALA A 128 7.02 23.27 1.80
N GLY A 129 7.90 22.58 1.04
CA GLY A 129 8.56 21.36 1.47
C GLY A 129 7.84 20.10 1.00
N ARG A 130 8.61 19.02 0.82
CA ARG A 130 8.17 17.79 0.14
C ARG A 130 6.99 17.08 0.80
N THR A 131 6.79 17.24 2.10
CA THR A 131 5.71 16.62 2.87
C THR A 131 4.39 17.41 2.79
N HIS A 132 4.39 18.61 2.22
CA HIS A 132 3.19 19.39 2.00
C HIS A 132 2.52 18.99 0.67
N PRO A 133 1.18 18.94 0.63
CA PRO A 133 0.46 18.57 -0.58
C PRO A 133 0.69 19.59 -1.71
N PRO A 134 0.41 19.24 -2.96
CA PRO A 134 0.42 20.19 -4.06
C PRO A 134 -0.72 21.21 -3.91
N LYS A 135 -0.55 22.39 -4.49
CA LYS A 135 -1.60 23.40 -4.61
C LYS A 135 -2.73 22.96 -5.56
N SER A 136 -2.37 22.20 -6.62
CA SER A 136 -3.30 21.56 -7.53
C SER A 136 -3.12 20.05 -7.51
N PHE A 137 -4.16 19.31 -7.14
CA PHE A 137 -4.17 17.85 -7.18
C PHE A 137 -4.29 17.31 -8.61
N THR A 138 -4.68 18.14 -9.58
CA THR A 138 -4.58 17.82 -11.00
C THR A 138 -3.13 17.53 -11.39
N ALA A 139 -2.15 18.31 -10.90
CA ALA A 139 -0.74 18.05 -11.18
C ALA A 139 -0.26 16.68 -10.66
N LEU A 140 -0.77 16.22 -9.51
CA LEU A 140 -0.48 14.89 -8.99
C LEU A 140 -1.17 13.80 -9.82
N ARG A 141 -2.42 14.03 -10.24
CA ARG A 141 -3.14 13.12 -11.13
C ARG A 141 -2.41 12.96 -12.47
N ASP A 142 -1.97 14.05 -13.06
CA ASP A 142 -1.27 14.05 -14.34
C ASP A 142 0.08 13.33 -14.24
N PHE A 143 0.80 13.51 -13.11
CA PHE A 143 2.01 12.72 -12.84
C PHE A 143 1.71 11.22 -12.65
N ALA A 144 0.65 10.88 -11.92
CA ALA A 144 0.25 9.48 -11.73
C ALA A 144 -0.14 8.84 -13.08
N HIS A 145 -0.83 9.59 -13.94
CA HIS A 145 -1.11 9.19 -15.31
C HIS A 145 0.18 8.94 -16.11
N ALA A 146 1.11 9.89 -16.12
CA ALA A 146 2.37 9.75 -16.84
C ALA A 146 3.17 8.53 -16.34
N ALA A 147 3.20 8.28 -15.02
CA ALA A 147 3.85 7.11 -14.45
C ALA A 147 3.19 5.81 -14.92
N ALA A 148 1.86 5.75 -14.87
CA ALA A 148 1.11 4.56 -15.29
C ALA A 148 1.23 4.31 -16.81
N VAL A 149 1.22 5.36 -17.64
CA VAL A 149 1.53 5.23 -19.08
C VAL A 149 2.93 4.67 -19.29
N ARG A 150 3.95 5.22 -18.58
CA ARG A 150 5.34 4.77 -18.75
C ARG A 150 5.51 3.29 -18.42
N TYR A 151 4.87 2.82 -17.37
CA TYR A 151 4.95 1.43 -16.90
C TYR A 151 3.70 0.61 -17.25
N SER A 152 3.04 0.94 -18.36
CA SER A 152 1.88 0.19 -18.85
C SER A 152 2.24 -1.14 -19.55
N GLY A 153 3.51 -1.36 -19.88
CA GLY A 153 3.95 -2.46 -20.74
C GLY A 153 3.84 -2.16 -22.24
N PHE A 154 3.36 -0.96 -22.62
CA PHE A 154 3.12 -0.58 -24.03
C PHE A 154 3.81 0.72 -24.42
N PHE A 155 4.32 1.48 -23.48
CA PHE A 155 4.97 2.76 -23.75
C PHE A 155 6.38 2.53 -24.32
N ASN A 156 6.63 3.10 -25.50
CA ASN A 156 7.96 3.16 -26.10
C ASN A 156 8.61 4.49 -25.72
N ALA A 157 9.59 4.44 -24.85
CA ALA A 157 10.29 5.65 -24.44
C ALA A 157 11.08 6.26 -25.62
N PRO A 158 11.11 7.61 -25.76
CA PRO A 158 11.88 8.27 -26.79
C PRO A 158 13.37 7.90 -26.74
N ALA A 159 14.03 7.93 -27.90
CA ALA A 159 15.47 7.70 -28.00
C ALA A 159 16.24 8.67 -27.06
N GLY A 160 17.20 8.14 -26.30
CA GLY A 160 17.97 8.89 -25.31
C GLY A 160 17.35 8.99 -23.91
N GLN A 161 16.10 8.56 -23.71
CA GLN A 161 15.47 8.49 -22.38
C GLN A 161 15.61 7.12 -21.70
N LEU A 162 16.00 6.10 -22.45
CA LEU A 162 16.28 4.77 -21.91
C LEU A 162 17.77 4.58 -21.75
N ASP A 163 18.17 3.91 -20.69
CA ASP A 163 19.48 3.30 -20.59
C ASP A 163 19.52 2.14 -21.58
N THR A 164 20.17 2.36 -22.72
CA THR A 164 20.27 1.38 -23.82
C THR A 164 21.00 0.10 -23.42
N THR A 165 21.72 0.11 -22.30
CA THR A 165 22.39 -1.09 -21.75
C THR A 165 21.39 -2.09 -21.16
N LEU A 166 20.14 -1.71 -20.96
CA LEU A 166 19.11 -2.51 -20.29
C LEU A 166 18.08 -3.14 -21.25
N GLY A 167 18.30 -3.16 -22.57
CA GLY A 167 17.44 -3.87 -23.54
C GLY A 167 16.48 -2.97 -24.34
N SER A 168 15.42 -3.57 -24.94
CA SER A 168 14.50 -2.94 -25.88
C SER A 168 13.72 -1.75 -25.31
N GLY A 169 13.17 -0.88 -26.19
CA GLY A 169 12.51 0.38 -25.85
C GLY A 169 11.23 0.29 -25.00
N THR A 170 10.58 -0.89 -24.86
CA THR A 170 9.36 -1.05 -24.07
C THR A 170 9.69 -1.38 -22.63
N LEU A 171 9.07 -0.67 -21.68
CA LEU A 171 9.23 -0.93 -20.26
C LEU A 171 8.20 -1.96 -19.76
N PRO A 172 8.57 -2.79 -18.77
CA PRO A 172 7.64 -3.76 -18.18
C PRO A 172 6.45 -3.08 -17.49
N ALA A 173 5.31 -3.78 -17.48
CA ALA A 173 4.13 -3.31 -16.75
C ALA A 173 4.35 -3.32 -15.23
N VAL A 174 3.92 -2.25 -14.56
CA VAL A 174 3.77 -2.17 -13.12
C VAL A 174 2.30 -1.93 -12.82
N THR A 175 1.67 -2.87 -12.14
CA THR A 175 0.22 -2.85 -11.90
C THR A 175 -0.15 -2.61 -10.43
N MET A 176 0.84 -2.43 -9.54
CA MET A 176 0.63 -2.18 -8.12
C MET A 176 1.12 -0.79 -7.73
N TRP A 177 0.20 0.02 -7.23
CA TRP A 177 0.46 1.41 -6.85
C TRP A 177 -0.01 1.67 -5.43
N THR A 178 0.70 2.51 -4.70
CA THR A 178 0.20 3.08 -3.43
C THR A 178 0.24 4.60 -3.48
N ALA A 179 -0.82 5.21 -2.96
CA ALA A 179 -0.93 6.66 -2.87
C ALA A 179 -0.32 7.13 -1.54
N TRP A 180 0.87 7.72 -1.60
CA TRP A 180 1.61 8.25 -0.45
C TRP A 180 2.14 7.18 0.53
N ASN A 181 2.75 7.65 1.66
CA ASN A 181 3.22 6.82 2.77
C ASN A 181 2.82 7.46 4.10
N GLU A 182 2.31 6.69 5.04
CA GLU A 182 1.91 7.07 6.40
C GLU A 182 1.35 8.50 6.55
N PRO A 183 0.31 8.87 5.80
CA PRO A 183 -0.18 10.25 5.77
C PRO A 183 -0.77 10.73 7.11
N ASN A 184 -0.96 9.83 8.05
CA ASN A 184 -1.36 10.10 9.43
C ASN A 184 -0.18 10.49 10.36
N ASN A 185 1.03 10.59 9.81
CA ASN A 185 2.26 10.93 10.51
C ASN A 185 2.89 12.20 9.89
N PRO A 186 3.26 13.23 10.69
CA PRO A 186 3.74 14.52 10.18
C PRO A 186 5.06 14.46 9.41
N ILE A 187 5.85 13.39 9.56
CA ILE A 187 7.09 13.24 8.77
C ILE A 187 6.82 12.88 7.31
N TRP A 188 5.61 12.44 6.99
CA TRP A 188 5.21 12.07 5.64
C TRP A 188 4.21 13.03 5.01
N LEU A 189 3.23 13.52 5.79
CA LEU A 189 2.26 14.50 5.30
C LEU A 189 2.01 15.59 6.34
N ALA A 190 2.25 16.84 5.98
CA ALA A 190 2.08 18.00 6.84
C ALA A 190 1.20 19.08 6.15
N PRO A 191 0.49 19.87 6.96
CA PRO A 191 0.29 19.73 8.39
C PRO A 191 -0.74 18.64 8.72
N GLN A 192 -0.64 18.05 9.93
CA GLN A 192 -1.63 17.06 10.38
C GLN A 192 -2.96 17.69 10.77
N TYR A 193 -2.91 18.87 11.37
CA TYR A 193 -4.09 19.65 11.80
C TYR A 193 -3.96 21.11 11.40
N VAL A 194 -5.10 21.74 11.12
CA VAL A 194 -5.24 23.18 10.92
C VAL A 194 -6.43 23.69 11.71
N ARG A 195 -6.29 24.87 12.31
CA ARG A 195 -7.40 25.52 13.00
C ARG A 195 -8.35 26.16 11.99
N VAL A 196 -9.65 25.84 12.11
CA VAL A 196 -10.73 26.42 11.30
C VAL A 196 -11.75 27.00 12.25
N GLY A 197 -11.77 28.30 12.38
CA GLY A 197 -12.56 28.99 13.39
C GLY A 197 -12.16 28.57 14.81
N LYS A 198 -13.10 28.01 15.56
CA LYS A 198 -12.89 27.52 16.94
C LYS A 198 -12.49 26.04 17.01
N THR A 199 -12.50 25.31 15.89
CA THR A 199 -12.27 23.85 15.83
C THR A 199 -10.97 23.49 15.13
N TRP A 200 -10.51 22.26 15.33
CA TRP A 200 -9.39 21.69 14.62
C TRP A 200 -9.88 20.75 13.52
N ARG A 201 -9.41 20.95 12.30
CA ARG A 201 -9.63 20.05 11.18
C ARG A 201 -8.43 19.10 11.07
N VAL A 202 -8.70 17.80 10.88
CA VAL A 202 -7.69 16.82 10.49
C VAL A 202 -7.24 17.12 9.06
N GLN A 203 -6.22 17.97 8.95
CA GLN A 203 -5.80 18.53 7.65
C GLN A 203 -5.11 17.47 6.77
N SER A 204 -4.36 16.56 7.39
CA SER A 204 -3.73 15.47 6.64
C SER A 204 -4.78 14.57 5.97
N ALA A 205 -5.87 14.22 6.65
CA ALA A 205 -6.94 13.44 6.06
C ALA A 205 -7.69 14.20 4.94
N TYR A 206 -7.90 15.53 5.12
CA TYR A 206 -8.48 16.39 4.09
C TYR A 206 -7.61 16.44 2.81
N ASN A 207 -6.31 16.56 2.97
CA ASN A 207 -5.36 16.55 1.87
C ASN A 207 -5.24 15.15 1.25
N TYR A 208 -5.19 14.12 2.10
CA TYR A 208 -5.02 12.75 1.67
C TYR A 208 -6.20 12.21 0.86
N ALA A 209 -7.43 12.58 1.20
CA ALA A 209 -8.60 12.25 0.38
C ALA A 209 -8.42 12.68 -1.08
N ARG A 210 -7.79 13.83 -1.31
CA ARG A 210 -7.48 14.34 -2.64
C ARG A 210 -6.27 13.67 -3.27
N ILE A 211 -5.24 13.36 -2.47
CA ILE A 211 -4.07 12.60 -2.93
C ILE A 211 -4.52 11.22 -3.43
N CYS A 212 -5.30 10.48 -2.62
CA CYS A 212 -5.80 9.16 -3.00
C CYS A 212 -6.60 9.22 -4.30
N ASN A 213 -7.59 10.13 -4.37
CA ASN A 213 -8.42 10.29 -5.57
C ASN A 213 -7.57 10.67 -6.80
N ALA A 214 -6.61 11.58 -6.67
CA ALA A 214 -5.76 12.01 -7.78
C ALA A 214 -4.87 10.87 -8.31
N VAL A 215 -4.27 10.08 -7.42
CA VAL A 215 -3.47 8.92 -7.82
C VAL A 215 -4.35 7.85 -8.45
N TYR A 216 -5.49 7.54 -7.85
CA TYR A 216 -6.45 6.57 -8.39
C TYR A 216 -6.93 6.98 -9.79
N ASP A 217 -7.40 8.23 -9.93
CA ASP A 217 -7.92 8.74 -11.20
C ASP A 217 -6.83 8.82 -12.27
N GLY A 218 -5.58 9.15 -11.88
CA GLY A 218 -4.45 9.22 -12.80
C GLY A 218 -4.04 7.85 -13.33
N VAL A 219 -3.87 6.88 -12.42
CA VAL A 219 -3.49 5.50 -12.78
C VAL A 219 -4.57 4.87 -13.65
N HIS A 220 -5.82 4.84 -13.20
CA HIS A 220 -6.93 4.21 -13.94
C HIS A 220 -7.42 4.97 -15.18
N SER A 221 -6.82 6.13 -15.49
CA SER A 221 -7.11 6.85 -16.75
C SER A 221 -6.33 6.32 -17.97
N VAL A 222 -5.40 5.38 -17.74
CA VAL A 222 -4.54 4.84 -18.80
C VAL A 222 -5.27 3.75 -19.58
N LEU A 223 -5.32 3.92 -20.89
CA LEU A 223 -5.85 2.94 -21.81
C LEU A 223 -4.71 2.39 -22.67
N ILE A 224 -4.69 1.08 -22.88
CA ILE A 224 -3.76 0.43 -23.82
C ILE A 224 -4.05 0.91 -25.23
N SER A 225 -5.32 0.88 -25.62
CA SER A 225 -5.90 1.50 -26.80
C SER A 225 -7.41 1.64 -26.56
N PRO A 226 -8.15 2.44 -27.36
CA PRO A 226 -9.59 2.51 -27.26
C PRO A 226 -10.30 1.15 -27.34
N GLU A 227 -9.72 0.22 -28.12
CA GLU A 227 -10.30 -1.12 -28.34
C GLU A 227 -9.90 -2.11 -27.24
N ARG A 228 -8.72 -1.97 -26.65
CA ARG A 228 -8.19 -2.88 -25.62
C ARG A 228 -8.59 -2.50 -24.21
N GLY A 229 -9.02 -1.25 -24.01
CA GLY A 229 -9.42 -0.76 -22.71
C GLY A 229 -8.24 -0.50 -21.74
N PRO A 230 -8.52 -0.47 -20.43
CA PRO A 230 -7.51 -0.17 -19.40
C PRO A 230 -6.43 -1.26 -19.28
N VAL A 231 -5.34 -0.92 -18.60
CA VAL A 231 -4.29 -1.87 -18.25
C VAL A 231 -4.89 -2.94 -17.30
N PRO A 232 -4.77 -4.22 -17.62
CA PRO A 232 -5.34 -5.28 -16.80
C PRO A 232 -4.71 -5.34 -15.40
N ASP A 233 -5.50 -5.73 -14.39
CA ASP A 233 -5.07 -6.00 -13.02
C ASP A 233 -4.41 -4.82 -12.30
N GLU A 234 -4.56 -3.59 -12.82
CA GLU A 234 -4.03 -2.40 -12.20
C GLU A 234 -4.74 -2.10 -10.87
N GLN A 235 -3.99 -1.92 -9.80
CA GLN A 235 -4.51 -1.70 -8.46
C GLN A 235 -3.83 -0.52 -7.77
N VAL A 236 -4.64 0.36 -7.22
CA VAL A 236 -4.21 1.48 -6.37
C VAL A 236 -4.64 1.24 -4.93
N ALA A 237 -3.66 1.16 -4.03
CA ALA A 237 -3.92 1.10 -2.60
C ALA A 237 -3.89 2.49 -1.98
N CYS A 238 -4.93 2.81 -1.21
CA CYS A 238 -5.00 3.99 -0.36
C CYS A 238 -4.99 3.62 1.13
N GLY A 239 -4.94 4.63 1.99
CA GLY A 239 -4.72 4.48 3.41
C GLY A 239 -3.24 4.60 3.75
N VAL A 240 -2.50 3.52 3.55
CA VAL A 240 -1.04 3.42 3.79
C VAL A 240 -0.66 4.00 5.16
N THR A 241 -1.53 3.79 6.16
CA THR A 241 -1.41 4.44 7.48
C THR A 241 -0.43 3.71 8.39
N GLY A 242 0.34 4.47 9.18
CA GLY A 242 1.08 3.93 10.30
C GLY A 242 0.15 3.50 11.46
N PRO A 243 0.66 2.70 12.43
CA PRO A 243 -0.17 2.00 13.42
C PRO A 243 -0.76 2.89 14.50
N LYS A 244 -0.29 4.14 14.63
CA LYS A 244 -0.62 5.01 15.76
C LYS A 244 -0.77 6.48 15.38
N GLY A 245 -1.48 7.20 16.22
CA GLY A 245 -1.50 8.66 16.29
C GLY A 245 -1.77 9.11 17.72
N ASN A 246 -1.64 10.40 17.98
CA ASN A 246 -1.93 10.98 19.30
C ASN A 246 -3.24 11.77 19.35
N ASP A 247 -3.84 12.05 18.19
CA ASP A 247 -5.04 12.89 18.03
C ASP A 247 -4.99 14.21 18.81
N ALA A 248 -3.77 14.76 18.96
CA ALA A 248 -3.49 15.90 19.80
C ALA A 248 -2.91 17.07 18.98
N PRO A 249 -3.79 17.94 18.44
CA PRO A 249 -3.40 19.01 17.50
C PRO A 249 -2.48 20.10 18.10
N ARG A 250 -2.36 20.17 19.43
CA ARG A 250 -1.58 21.19 20.15
C ARG A 250 -0.21 20.73 20.61
N THR A 251 0.17 19.49 20.31
CA THR A 251 1.50 18.97 20.64
C THR A 251 2.55 19.47 19.65
N SER A 252 3.82 19.35 20.03
CA SER A 252 4.96 19.66 19.13
C SER A 252 5.03 18.74 17.90
N ARG A 253 4.45 17.54 18.00
CA ARG A 253 4.44 16.54 16.93
C ARG A 253 3.05 15.89 16.82
N PRO A 254 2.05 16.65 16.32
CA PRO A 254 0.70 16.13 16.15
C PRO A 254 0.68 15.01 15.11
N SER A 255 -0.09 13.96 15.37
CA SER A 255 -0.32 12.84 14.46
C SER A 255 -1.75 12.35 14.62
N VAL A 256 -2.27 11.64 13.63
CA VAL A 256 -3.67 11.20 13.63
C VAL A 256 -3.74 9.69 13.82
N ASP A 257 -4.59 9.25 14.75
CA ASP A 257 -4.91 7.83 14.93
C ASP A 257 -5.46 7.23 13.62
N PRO A 258 -5.11 6.00 13.22
CA PRO A 258 -5.50 5.44 11.93
C PRO A 258 -7.01 5.35 11.72
N LEU A 259 -7.82 5.09 12.76
CA LEU A 259 -9.28 5.07 12.62
C LEU A 259 -9.87 6.48 12.52
N THR A 260 -9.34 7.44 13.29
CA THR A 260 -9.69 8.85 13.14
C THR A 260 -9.33 9.35 11.74
N PHE A 261 -8.16 8.99 11.24
CA PHE A 261 -7.70 9.34 9.89
C PHE A 261 -8.61 8.77 8.81
N LEU A 262 -8.94 7.47 8.86
CA LEU A 262 -9.83 6.81 7.92
C LEU A 262 -11.21 7.47 7.88
N SER A 263 -11.83 7.69 9.06
CA SER A 263 -13.13 8.33 9.17
C SER A 263 -13.11 9.77 8.63
N ALA A 264 -12.06 10.53 8.94
CA ALA A 264 -11.92 11.89 8.43
C ALA A 264 -11.67 11.92 6.92
N ALA A 265 -10.82 11.02 6.38
CA ALA A 265 -10.58 10.93 4.94
C ALA A 265 -11.85 10.57 4.16
N HIS A 266 -12.65 9.64 4.67
CA HIS A 266 -13.97 9.34 4.13
C HIS A 266 -14.89 10.57 4.13
N LYS A 267 -15.01 11.25 5.27
CA LYS A 267 -15.81 12.49 5.41
C LYS A 267 -15.36 13.59 4.43
N PHE A 268 -14.05 13.67 4.14
CA PHE A 268 -13.49 14.65 3.21
C PHE A 268 -13.47 14.18 1.75
N GLY A 269 -14.15 13.08 1.44
CA GLY A 269 -14.42 12.65 0.07
C GLY A 269 -13.31 11.78 -0.54
N MET A 270 -12.60 11.00 0.25
CA MET A 270 -11.85 9.87 -0.30
C MET A 270 -12.87 8.87 -0.88
N LYS A 271 -12.87 8.70 -2.22
CA LYS A 271 -13.97 8.03 -2.92
C LYS A 271 -13.66 6.59 -3.26
N GLN A 272 -12.54 6.37 -3.97
CA GLN A 272 -12.23 5.12 -4.64
C GLN A 272 -10.80 4.70 -4.36
N PHE A 273 -10.60 3.41 -4.27
CA PHE A 273 -9.33 2.70 -4.26
C PHE A 273 -9.64 1.21 -4.41
N ASP A 274 -8.70 0.42 -4.88
CA ASP A 274 -8.89 -1.01 -5.07
C ASP A 274 -8.63 -1.75 -3.77
N VAL A 275 -7.58 -1.37 -3.06
CA VAL A 275 -7.08 -2.01 -1.85
C VAL A 275 -6.83 -0.95 -0.76
N TYR A 276 -7.05 -1.30 0.50
CA TYR A 276 -6.58 -0.48 1.62
C TYR A 276 -5.18 -0.94 2.05
N ALA A 277 -4.28 -0.02 2.39
CA ALA A 277 -2.96 -0.36 2.89
C ALA A 277 -2.74 0.14 4.32
N HIS A 278 -1.96 -0.62 5.11
CA HIS A 278 -1.65 -0.28 6.50
C HIS A 278 -0.33 -0.93 6.95
N HIS A 279 0.35 -0.30 7.91
CA HIS A 279 1.60 -0.75 8.51
C HIS A 279 1.37 -1.12 9.98
N PRO A 280 0.97 -2.36 10.31
CA PRO A 280 0.53 -2.75 11.66
C PRO A 280 1.69 -3.13 12.59
N TYR A 281 2.74 -2.29 12.67
CA TYR A 281 3.89 -2.52 13.53
C TYR A 281 3.51 -2.66 15.01
N ALA A 282 4.21 -3.54 15.73
CA ALA A 282 4.15 -3.61 17.17
C ALA A 282 4.67 -2.31 17.81
N ALA A 283 4.25 -2.02 19.04
CA ALA A 283 4.70 -0.84 19.76
C ALA A 283 6.01 -1.06 20.53
N ALA A 284 6.38 -2.32 20.75
CA ALA A 284 7.61 -2.72 21.40
C ALA A 284 8.06 -4.11 20.92
N GLY A 285 9.35 -4.39 21.02
CA GLY A 285 9.95 -5.65 20.59
C GLY A 285 9.53 -6.88 21.40
N ASN A 286 8.87 -6.71 22.54
CA ASN A 286 8.30 -7.79 23.34
C ASN A 286 6.81 -8.07 23.09
N GLU A 287 6.15 -7.27 22.25
CA GLU A 287 4.76 -7.51 21.85
C GLU A 287 4.73 -8.50 20.67
N PRO A 288 4.19 -9.73 20.83
CA PRO A 288 4.11 -10.68 19.73
C PRO A 288 3.08 -10.23 18.68
N PRO A 289 3.10 -10.77 17.43
CA PRO A 289 2.21 -10.35 16.34
C PRO A 289 0.72 -10.44 16.66
N GLY A 290 0.31 -11.39 17.52
CA GLY A 290 -1.10 -11.52 17.95
C GLY A 290 -1.47 -10.63 19.14
N TYR A 291 -0.57 -9.77 19.62
CA TYR A 291 -0.87 -8.88 20.73
C TYR A 291 -1.95 -7.86 20.36
N VAL A 292 -2.96 -7.74 21.24
CA VAL A 292 -4.02 -6.74 21.12
C VAL A 292 -3.72 -5.58 22.06
N PRO A 293 -3.49 -4.36 21.56
CA PRO A 293 -3.19 -3.19 22.38
C PRO A 293 -4.31 -2.88 23.38
N LYS A 294 -3.90 -2.46 24.60
CA LYS A 294 -4.82 -2.18 25.72
C LYS A 294 -4.53 -0.82 26.37
N GLY A 295 -5.44 -0.37 27.24
CA GLY A 295 -5.32 0.87 28.01
C GLY A 295 -5.08 2.08 27.09
N LYS A 296 -4.07 2.89 27.38
CA LYS A 296 -3.72 4.09 26.58
C LYS A 296 -3.30 3.78 25.14
N ASN A 297 -2.97 2.53 24.84
CA ASN A 297 -2.58 2.09 23.51
C ASN A 297 -3.74 1.40 22.73
N ALA A 298 -4.93 1.26 23.31
CA ALA A 298 -6.06 0.53 22.74
C ALA A 298 -6.50 1.02 21.34
N ARG A 299 -6.18 2.28 21.01
CA ARG A 299 -6.50 2.86 19.69
C ARG A 299 -5.49 2.55 18.60
N ARG A 300 -4.32 1.99 18.95
CA ARG A 300 -3.35 1.56 17.95
C ARG A 300 -3.90 0.39 17.15
N ILE A 301 -3.63 0.39 15.87
CA ILE A 301 -3.94 -0.73 15.00
C ILE A 301 -2.65 -1.49 14.69
N GLN A 302 -2.52 -2.63 15.33
CA GLN A 302 -1.43 -3.60 15.13
C GLN A 302 -1.97 -4.85 14.44
N LEU A 303 -1.11 -5.80 14.12
CA LEU A 303 -1.54 -7.01 13.42
C LEU A 303 -2.56 -7.83 14.25
N GLY A 304 -2.41 -7.89 15.58
CA GLY A 304 -3.29 -8.65 16.46
C GLY A 304 -4.73 -8.13 16.55
N ASN A 305 -4.97 -6.85 16.23
CA ASN A 305 -6.31 -6.25 16.20
C ASN A 305 -6.68 -5.69 14.82
N ILE A 306 -6.04 -6.15 13.76
CA ILE A 306 -6.20 -5.64 12.39
C ILE A 306 -7.66 -5.67 11.89
N ASN A 307 -8.47 -6.59 12.40
CA ASN A 307 -9.88 -6.70 12.04
C ASN A 307 -10.71 -5.47 12.46
N VAL A 308 -10.25 -4.69 13.45
CA VAL A 308 -10.89 -3.42 13.82
C VAL A 308 -10.83 -2.44 12.64
N LEU A 309 -9.64 -2.30 12.03
CA LEU A 309 -9.46 -1.47 10.83
C LEU A 309 -10.24 -2.03 9.64
N LEU A 310 -10.17 -3.33 9.41
CA LEU A 310 -10.88 -3.98 8.30
C LEU A 310 -12.40 -3.79 8.39
N ASN A 311 -12.97 -3.79 9.60
CA ASN A 311 -14.40 -3.54 9.81
C ASN A 311 -14.76 -2.08 9.49
N GLU A 312 -13.92 -1.11 9.89
CA GLU A 312 -14.15 0.29 9.55
C GLU A 312 -13.99 0.56 8.04
N VAL A 313 -12.99 -0.04 7.39
CA VAL A 313 -12.86 0.00 5.91
C VAL A 313 -14.11 -0.56 5.26
N ARG A 314 -14.60 -1.72 5.74
CA ARG A 314 -15.83 -2.33 5.21
C ARG A 314 -17.05 -1.43 5.38
N ARG A 315 -17.15 -0.74 6.51
CA ARG A 315 -18.27 0.16 6.81
C ARG A 315 -18.35 1.32 5.81
N PHE A 316 -17.21 1.87 5.40
CA PHE A 316 -17.15 3.04 4.52
C PHE A 316 -17.07 2.70 3.02
N TYR A 317 -16.40 1.58 2.66
CA TYR A 317 -16.00 1.29 1.28
C TYR A 317 -16.33 -0.13 0.81
N GLY A 318 -17.06 -0.90 1.62
CA GLY A 318 -17.33 -2.31 1.32
C GLY A 318 -16.14 -3.24 1.61
N PRO A 319 -16.20 -4.49 1.17
CA PRO A 319 -15.24 -5.54 1.55
C PRO A 319 -13.91 -5.43 0.78
N LYS A 320 -13.17 -4.36 0.95
CA LYS A 320 -11.84 -4.18 0.36
C LYS A 320 -10.82 -5.12 0.99
N ASN A 321 -9.88 -5.60 0.19
CA ASN A 321 -8.68 -6.29 0.68
C ASN A 321 -7.72 -5.33 1.37
N LEU A 322 -6.81 -5.90 2.16
CA LEU A 322 -5.74 -5.19 2.83
C LEU A 322 -4.37 -5.62 2.29
N TRP A 323 -3.53 -4.66 1.99
CA TRP A 323 -2.09 -4.84 1.83
C TRP A 323 -1.36 -4.35 3.08
N ILE A 324 -0.58 -5.23 3.68
CA ILE A 324 0.40 -4.85 4.71
C ILE A 324 1.69 -4.51 3.97
N THR A 325 1.85 -3.23 3.65
CA THR A 325 2.95 -2.76 2.78
C THR A 325 4.26 -2.48 3.52
N GLU A 326 4.22 -2.54 4.86
CA GLU A 326 5.39 -2.59 5.73
C GLU A 326 5.07 -3.37 7.01
N TYR A 327 5.96 -4.26 7.40
CA TYR A 327 5.94 -4.95 8.68
C TYR A 327 7.33 -5.44 9.06
N GLY A 328 7.66 -5.42 10.33
CA GLY A 328 8.95 -5.89 10.81
C GLY A 328 9.09 -5.76 12.32
N TYR A 329 10.17 -6.33 12.84
CA TYR A 329 10.64 -6.18 14.21
C TYR A 329 12.10 -5.78 14.19
N GLU A 330 12.44 -4.70 14.87
CA GLU A 330 13.83 -4.31 15.08
C GLU A 330 14.54 -5.30 15.98
N THR A 331 15.85 -5.44 15.84
CA THR A 331 16.61 -6.43 16.60
C THR A 331 17.62 -5.81 17.56
N ASN A 332 17.71 -6.39 18.73
CA ASN A 332 18.75 -6.14 19.72
C ASN A 332 19.61 -7.41 19.89
N PRO A 333 20.91 -7.37 19.56
CA PRO A 333 21.62 -6.23 18.96
C PRO A 333 21.18 -5.96 17.51
N PRO A 334 21.45 -4.78 16.91
CA PRO A 334 22.17 -3.63 17.49
C PRO A 334 21.27 -2.58 18.17
N ASP A 335 19.93 -2.63 17.98
CA ASP A 335 19.01 -1.64 18.56
C ASP A 335 18.79 -1.91 20.05
N HIS A 336 19.12 -0.91 20.89
CA HIS A 336 18.92 -0.98 22.33
C HIS A 336 17.65 -0.27 22.80
N THR A 337 16.77 0.13 21.89
CA THR A 337 15.50 0.77 22.22
C THR A 337 14.44 -0.25 22.65
N ILE A 338 13.29 0.25 23.08
CA ILE A 338 12.12 -0.58 23.40
C ILE A 338 11.62 -1.39 22.18
N MET A 339 12.00 -0.99 20.97
CA MET A 339 11.59 -1.65 19.73
C MET A 339 12.42 -2.90 19.43
N GLY A 340 13.61 -3.02 20.01
CA GLY A 340 14.52 -4.14 19.78
C GLY A 340 14.04 -5.45 20.40
N THR A 341 14.09 -6.52 19.62
CA THR A 341 13.89 -7.91 20.10
C THR A 341 15.08 -8.78 19.71
N SER A 342 15.22 -9.98 20.30
CA SER A 342 16.33 -10.87 19.90
C SER A 342 16.14 -11.38 18.46
N TRP A 343 17.24 -11.73 17.80
CA TRP A 343 17.21 -12.33 16.45
C TRP A 343 16.34 -13.58 16.37
N THR A 344 16.37 -14.42 17.40
CA THR A 344 15.53 -15.62 17.50
C THR A 344 14.04 -15.26 17.58
N LYS A 345 13.70 -14.27 18.41
CA LYS A 345 12.32 -13.78 18.51
C LYS A 345 11.86 -13.11 17.22
N GLN A 346 12.71 -12.34 16.53
CA GLN A 346 12.36 -11.78 15.21
C GLN A 346 11.92 -12.88 14.25
N ALA A 347 12.69 -13.97 14.17
CA ALA A 347 12.36 -15.11 13.31
C ALA A 347 11.07 -15.83 13.74
N GLN A 348 10.86 -16.00 15.04
CA GLN A 348 9.63 -16.57 15.61
C GLN A 348 8.41 -15.69 15.29
N TYR A 349 8.52 -14.39 15.51
CA TYR A 349 7.45 -13.43 15.27
C TYR A 349 7.14 -13.29 13.78
N MET A 350 8.12 -13.42 12.90
CA MET A 350 7.89 -13.50 11.46
C MET A 350 6.97 -14.68 11.12
N ARG A 351 7.27 -15.90 11.59
CA ARG A 351 6.38 -17.06 11.35
C ARG A 351 4.95 -16.81 11.85
N GLN A 352 4.82 -16.28 13.05
CA GLN A 352 3.51 -15.98 13.65
C GLN A 352 2.76 -14.90 12.84
N ALA A 353 3.43 -13.83 12.44
CA ALA A 353 2.83 -12.74 11.69
C ALA A 353 2.29 -13.20 10.32
N TYR A 354 3.10 -13.95 9.58
CA TYR A 354 2.66 -14.48 8.28
C TYR A 354 1.58 -15.56 8.43
N ALA A 355 1.55 -16.32 9.51
CA ALA A 355 0.46 -17.24 9.81
C ALA A 355 -0.85 -16.49 10.09
N ILE A 356 -0.82 -15.40 10.88
CA ILE A 356 -1.98 -14.53 11.15
C ILE A 356 -2.48 -13.89 9.85
N ALA A 357 -1.59 -13.32 9.05
CA ALA A 357 -1.96 -12.69 7.78
C ALA A 357 -2.62 -13.71 6.85
N ARG A 358 -2.05 -14.90 6.72
CA ARG A 358 -2.55 -15.98 5.86
C ARG A 358 -3.90 -16.53 6.33
N ALA A 359 -4.16 -16.53 7.63
CA ALA A 359 -5.44 -16.95 8.19
C ALA A 359 -6.57 -15.94 7.96
N ASN A 360 -6.25 -14.70 7.59
CA ASN A 360 -7.23 -13.65 7.32
C ASN A 360 -7.48 -13.53 5.82
N PRO A 361 -8.67 -13.91 5.30
CA PRO A 361 -8.94 -13.92 3.86
C PRO A 361 -8.96 -12.54 3.21
N ARG A 362 -8.98 -11.49 4.01
CA ARG A 362 -8.95 -10.10 3.52
C ARG A 362 -7.53 -9.52 3.44
N ILE A 363 -6.51 -10.21 3.95
CA ILE A 363 -5.12 -9.81 3.79
C ILE A 363 -4.55 -10.54 2.57
N SER A 364 -4.29 -9.82 1.49
CA SER A 364 -3.80 -10.40 0.23
C SER A 364 -2.31 -10.19 -0.02
N MET A 365 -1.64 -9.37 0.79
CA MET A 365 -0.22 -9.10 0.69
C MET A 365 0.39 -8.74 2.05
N MET A 366 1.65 -9.17 2.27
CA MET A 366 2.44 -8.75 3.42
C MET A 366 3.92 -8.61 3.03
N LEU A 367 4.45 -7.40 3.19
CA LEU A 367 5.83 -7.06 2.87
C LEU A 367 6.64 -6.91 4.17
N TRP A 368 7.79 -7.59 4.22
CA TRP A 368 8.75 -7.41 5.29
C TRP A 368 9.58 -6.14 5.06
N PHE A 369 9.78 -5.37 6.11
CA PHE A 369 10.56 -4.15 6.07
C PHE A 369 12.02 -4.46 6.39
N LEU A 370 12.81 -4.41 5.36
CA LEU A 370 14.22 -4.46 5.07
C LEU A 370 14.82 -5.87 4.88
N VAL A 371 15.67 -5.95 3.85
CA VAL A 371 16.63 -7.04 3.63
C VAL A 371 17.82 -6.87 4.57
N ARG A 372 18.33 -5.64 4.69
CA ARG A 372 19.47 -5.30 5.53
C ARG A 372 19.14 -4.23 6.55
N ASP A 373 19.75 -4.34 7.73
CA ASP A 373 19.72 -3.27 8.73
C ASP A 373 20.26 -1.97 8.14
N GLN A 374 19.72 -0.84 8.58
CA GLN A 374 20.25 0.47 8.19
C GLN A 374 21.58 0.73 8.87
N PRO A 375 22.50 1.49 8.24
CA PRO A 375 23.82 1.78 8.81
C PRO A 375 23.79 2.53 10.13
N GLN A 376 22.80 3.40 10.32
CA GLN A 376 22.62 4.13 11.58
C GLN A 376 21.83 3.28 12.58
N ILE A 377 22.37 3.11 13.79
CA ILE A 377 21.68 2.35 14.86
C ILE A 377 20.33 3.00 15.24
N GLY A 378 20.20 4.32 15.13
CA GLY A 378 18.92 5.01 15.32
C GLY A 378 17.96 4.90 14.12
N GLY A 379 18.35 4.20 13.04
CA GLY A 379 17.49 3.81 11.94
C GLY A 379 16.83 2.46 12.19
N TRP A 380 16.28 1.87 11.14
CA TRP A 380 15.57 0.59 11.25
C TRP A 380 16.55 -0.60 11.25
N GLN A 381 16.46 -1.43 12.29
CA GLN A 381 17.26 -2.65 12.47
C GLN A 381 16.41 -3.92 12.25
N SER A 382 15.43 -3.83 11.38
CA SER A 382 14.48 -4.92 11.08
C SER A 382 14.92 -5.86 9.94
N GLY A 383 16.12 -5.65 9.42
CA GLY A 383 16.68 -6.43 8.32
C GLY A 383 16.69 -7.94 8.57
N LEU A 384 16.59 -8.72 7.48
CA LEU A 384 16.83 -10.16 7.45
C LEU A 384 18.33 -10.47 7.65
N ALA A 385 19.17 -9.49 7.33
CA ALA A 385 20.62 -9.51 7.55
C ALA A 385 21.07 -8.23 8.27
N THR A 386 22.23 -8.29 8.89
CA THR A 386 22.90 -7.11 9.47
C THR A 386 23.34 -6.14 8.39
N VAL A 387 23.79 -4.95 8.77
CA VAL A 387 24.37 -3.96 7.85
C VAL A 387 25.55 -4.52 7.04
N THR A 388 26.34 -5.43 7.61
CA THR A 388 27.47 -6.09 6.94
C THR A 388 27.07 -7.28 6.06
N GLY A 389 25.77 -7.66 6.07
CA GLY A 389 25.24 -8.77 5.27
C GLY A 389 25.22 -10.14 5.99
N ALA A 390 25.60 -10.21 7.28
CA ALA A 390 25.46 -11.46 8.05
C ALA A 390 23.98 -11.80 8.23
N GLN A 391 23.56 -12.99 7.77
CA GLN A 391 22.18 -13.43 7.82
C GLN A 391 21.72 -13.68 9.24
N LYS A 392 20.56 -13.11 9.62
CA LYS A 392 19.87 -13.41 10.87
C LYS A 392 18.98 -14.67 10.69
N PRO A 393 18.55 -15.35 11.76
CA PRO A 393 17.62 -16.48 11.66
C PRO A 393 16.34 -16.19 10.87
N ALA A 394 15.90 -14.93 10.85
CA ALA A 394 14.76 -14.48 10.06
C ALA A 394 14.95 -14.64 8.53
N TRP A 395 16.19 -14.64 8.03
CA TRP A 395 16.50 -14.89 6.63
C TRP A 395 15.97 -16.26 6.13
N SER A 396 16.33 -17.32 6.84
CA SER A 396 15.88 -18.68 6.49
C SER A 396 14.36 -18.83 6.67
N VAL A 397 13.80 -18.16 7.65
CA VAL A 397 12.33 -18.14 7.86
C VAL A 397 11.65 -17.47 6.69
N PHE A 398 12.08 -16.26 6.29
CA PHE A 398 11.47 -15.55 5.17
C PHE A 398 11.56 -16.37 3.87
N LYS A 399 12.72 -16.95 3.59
CA LYS A 399 12.94 -17.82 2.43
C LYS A 399 11.98 -19.01 2.38
N SER A 400 11.65 -19.58 3.54
CA SER A 400 10.79 -20.79 3.67
C SER A 400 9.30 -20.48 3.81
N LEU A 401 8.89 -19.20 3.88
CA LEU A 401 7.47 -18.86 3.94
C LEU A 401 6.75 -19.41 2.71
N PRO A 402 5.54 -20.00 2.86
CA PRO A 402 4.74 -20.39 1.70
C PRO A 402 4.50 -19.19 0.77
N ARG A 403 4.45 -19.43 -0.53
CA ARG A 403 4.08 -18.43 -1.55
C ARG A 403 2.68 -18.72 -2.04
N GLY A 404 1.93 -17.63 -2.34
CA GLY A 404 0.54 -17.72 -2.83
C GLY A 404 0.48 -17.99 -4.32
#